data_878ba0aa8156fdb0db8d544b9543f6c8
#
_entry.id   878ba0aa8156fdb0db8d544b9543f6c8
#
_cell.length_a   1.000
_cell.length_b   1.000
_cell.length_c   1.000
_cell.angle_alpha   90.00
_cell.angle_beta   90.00
_cell.angle_gamma   90.00
#
_symmetry.space_group_name_H-M   'P 1'
#
loop_
_entity.id
_entity.type
_entity.pdbx_description
1 polymer ?
#
loop_
_entity_poly.entity_id
_entity_poly.type
_entity_poly.pdbx_seq_one_letter_code
_entity_poly.pdbx_strand_id
1 'polypeptide(L)'
;MTMQYDVKGSHSSGSGLMVSGRVRLKNLIYCGNGTAGSIDVFDTTSTPVTATYGRSGTTVTVTKTGHGLTTGQNIGITYSPASSAAAVAGNYVITVVDANTFTITDLNSGTIATGTACIYTTDKWLTSYNTGTALQPFQAIFSGEGILAFNGVYVVVTNITFQTIQYG
;
A
#
# COMPACT_ATOMS: atom_id res chain seq x y z
N MET A 1 -32.00 -13.67 -18.59
CA MET A 1 -30.57 -13.25 -18.45
C MET A 1 -30.30 -13.14 -16.96
N THR A 2 -29.76 -14.18 -16.35
CA THR A 2 -29.42 -14.18 -14.91
C THR A 2 -28.13 -13.36 -14.76
N MET A 3 -28.22 -12.16 -14.15
CA MET A 3 -27.04 -11.44 -13.72
C MET A 3 -26.40 -12.23 -12.58
N GLN A 4 -25.30 -12.88 -12.87
CA GLN A 4 -24.50 -13.56 -11.87
C GLN A 4 -23.69 -12.50 -11.10
N TYR A 5 -24.18 -12.11 -9.93
CA TYR A 5 -23.43 -11.30 -8.99
C TYR A 5 -22.48 -12.23 -8.22
N ASP A 6 -21.34 -12.53 -8.82
CA ASP A 6 -20.32 -13.34 -8.16
C ASP A 6 -19.37 -12.41 -7.35
N VAL A 7 -19.94 -11.73 -6.34
CA VAL A 7 -19.14 -10.97 -5.38
C VAL A 7 -18.68 -11.93 -4.30
N LYS A 8 -17.38 -12.15 -4.27
CA LYS A 8 -16.69 -12.93 -3.24
C LYS A 8 -16.17 -11.99 -2.14
N GLY A 9 -15.97 -12.54 -0.95
CA GLY A 9 -15.38 -11.83 0.17
C GLY A 9 -14.21 -12.59 0.77
N SER A 10 -13.18 -11.85 1.20
CA SER A 10 -12.08 -12.37 2.01
C SER A 10 -11.93 -11.50 3.25
N HIS A 11 -11.75 -12.13 4.42
CA HIS A 11 -11.67 -11.50 5.72
C HIS A 11 -10.36 -11.86 6.41
N SER A 12 -9.75 -10.90 7.12
CA SER A 12 -8.56 -11.12 7.94
C SER A 12 -8.50 -10.11 9.08
N SER A 13 -7.78 -10.45 10.15
CA SER A 13 -7.42 -9.55 11.25
C SER A 13 -5.95 -9.09 11.21
N GLY A 14 -5.20 -9.45 10.18
CA GLY A 14 -3.78 -9.10 10.05
C GLY A 14 -3.38 -8.88 8.59
N SER A 15 -2.13 -8.46 8.40
CA SER A 15 -1.54 -8.31 7.06
C SER A 15 -1.45 -9.66 6.36
N GLY A 16 -1.73 -9.70 5.06
CA GLY A 16 -1.62 -10.92 4.28
C GLY A 16 -2.22 -10.85 2.89
N LEU A 17 -2.02 -11.93 2.15
CA LEU A 17 -2.64 -12.13 0.85
C LEU A 17 -4.12 -12.45 1.05
N MET A 18 -4.99 -11.56 0.59
CA MET A 18 -6.45 -11.71 0.71
C MET A 18 -7.04 -12.55 -0.44
N VAL A 19 -6.48 -12.40 -1.63
CA VAL A 19 -6.88 -13.17 -2.81
C VAL A 19 -5.73 -13.20 -3.82
N SER A 20 -5.51 -14.34 -4.46
CA SER A 20 -4.54 -14.51 -5.56
C SER A 20 -5.24 -14.48 -6.92
N GLY A 21 -4.50 -14.06 -7.94
CA GLY A 21 -4.96 -13.99 -9.31
C GLY A 21 -5.66 -12.69 -9.65
N ARG A 22 -6.09 -12.59 -10.91
CA ARG A 22 -6.72 -11.39 -11.43
C ARG A 22 -8.13 -11.22 -10.87
N VAL A 23 -8.35 -10.12 -10.16
CA VAL A 23 -9.64 -9.77 -9.55
C VAL A 23 -9.93 -8.28 -9.66
N ARG A 24 -11.19 -7.90 -9.48
CA ARG A 24 -11.62 -6.51 -9.32
C ARG A 24 -12.03 -6.27 -7.87
N LEU A 25 -11.27 -5.44 -7.16
CA LEU A 25 -11.61 -4.99 -5.81
C LEU A 25 -12.79 -4.03 -5.89
N LYS A 26 -13.92 -4.43 -5.31
CA LYS A 26 -15.19 -3.69 -5.34
C LYS A 26 -15.42 -2.87 -4.07
N ASN A 27 -14.97 -3.42 -2.95
CA ASN A 27 -15.22 -2.82 -1.64
C ASN A 27 -14.13 -3.23 -0.65
N LEU A 28 -13.81 -2.32 0.25
CA LEU A 28 -12.92 -2.54 1.37
C LEU A 28 -13.63 -2.08 2.64
N ILE A 29 -13.84 -2.98 3.58
CA ILE A 29 -14.39 -2.69 4.90
C ILE A 29 -13.28 -2.93 5.92
N TYR A 30 -13.05 -2.00 6.82
CA TYR A 30 -12.03 -2.12 7.86
C TYR A 30 -12.43 -1.38 9.13
N CYS A 31 -11.87 -1.79 10.26
CA CYS A 31 -12.11 -1.17 11.57
C CYS A 31 -10.79 -0.96 12.28
N GLY A 32 -10.55 0.25 12.76
CA GLY A 32 -9.41 0.57 13.62
C GLY A 32 -9.55 -0.03 15.02
N ASN A 33 -8.46 -0.07 15.76
CA ASN A 33 -8.41 -0.57 17.14
C ASN A 33 -8.37 0.52 18.22
N GLY A 34 -8.67 1.78 17.84
CA GLY A 34 -8.60 2.94 18.74
C GLY A 34 -7.25 3.67 18.73
N THR A 35 -6.27 3.15 18.03
CA THR A 35 -4.97 3.80 17.78
C THR A 35 -4.88 4.18 16.31
N ALA A 36 -4.21 5.30 16.01
CA ALA A 36 -4.00 5.72 14.62
C ALA A 36 -3.33 4.59 13.82
N GLY A 37 -3.97 4.20 12.73
CA GLY A 37 -3.58 3.07 11.92
C GLY A 37 -3.75 3.31 10.43
N SER A 38 -3.35 2.34 9.64
CA SER A 38 -3.48 2.37 8.19
C SER A 38 -3.85 1.00 7.62
N ILE A 39 -4.42 1.03 6.44
CA ILE A 39 -4.59 -0.12 5.56
C ILE A 39 -4.02 0.24 4.19
N ASP A 40 -3.03 -0.53 3.76
CA ASP A 40 -2.32 -0.37 2.48
C ASP A 40 -2.60 -1.58 1.61
N VAL A 41 -3.04 -1.36 0.39
CA VAL A 41 -3.47 -2.40 -0.54
C VAL A 41 -2.55 -2.43 -1.75
N PHE A 42 -2.00 -3.61 -2.04
CA PHE A 42 -1.07 -3.85 -3.14
C PHE A 42 -1.60 -4.91 -4.10
N ASP A 43 -1.30 -4.74 -5.38
CA ASP A 43 -1.47 -5.77 -6.42
C ASP A 43 -0.25 -6.67 -6.45
N THR A 44 -0.16 -7.58 -5.51
CA THR A 44 0.96 -8.54 -5.40
C THR A 44 0.51 -9.81 -4.70
N THR A 45 1.21 -10.90 -4.95
CA THR A 45 1.09 -12.16 -4.18
C THR A 45 2.22 -12.34 -3.17
N SER A 46 3.28 -11.53 -3.29
CA SER A 46 4.44 -11.57 -2.40
C SER A 46 4.27 -10.60 -1.23
N THR A 47 4.86 -10.93 -0.10
CA THR A 47 4.91 -10.03 1.06
C THR A 47 5.67 -8.74 0.69
N PRO A 48 5.04 -7.55 0.80
CA PRO A 48 5.72 -6.29 0.59
C PRO A 48 6.91 -6.11 1.53
N VAL A 49 7.92 -5.40 1.05
CA VAL A 49 9.21 -5.24 1.73
C VAL A 49 9.17 -4.03 2.65
N THR A 50 9.54 -4.23 3.93
CA THR A 50 9.73 -3.14 4.88
C THR A 50 11.10 -2.48 4.68
N ALA A 51 11.12 -1.16 4.65
CA ALA A 51 12.30 -0.32 4.47
C ALA A 51 12.19 0.95 5.31
N THR A 52 13.21 1.79 5.25
CA THR A 52 13.18 3.14 5.82
C THR A 52 13.42 4.17 4.73
N TYR A 53 12.97 5.40 4.97
CA TYR A 53 13.20 6.49 4.06
C TYR A 53 13.54 7.80 4.78
N GLY A 54 14.12 8.70 4.03
CA GLY A 54 14.22 10.12 4.34
C GLY A 54 13.81 10.94 3.11
N ARG A 55 13.45 12.21 3.33
CA ARG A 55 13.00 13.09 2.27
C ARG A 55 13.63 14.47 2.39
N SER A 56 14.13 15.00 1.27
CA SER A 56 14.61 16.37 1.14
C SER A 56 14.05 16.95 -0.16
N GLY A 57 13.18 17.93 -0.03
CA GLY A 57 12.45 18.47 -1.17
C GLY A 57 11.55 17.41 -1.80
N THR A 58 11.67 17.21 -3.10
CA THR A 58 10.96 16.18 -3.87
C THR A 58 11.71 14.86 -3.93
N THR A 59 12.96 14.80 -3.45
CA THR A 59 13.76 13.57 -3.46
C THR A 59 13.47 12.75 -2.21
N VAL A 60 13.00 11.53 -2.40
CA VAL A 60 12.83 10.53 -1.36
C VAL A 60 13.93 9.49 -1.52
N THR A 61 14.75 9.32 -0.48
CA THR A 61 15.79 8.29 -0.43
C THR A 61 15.31 7.13 0.42
N VAL A 62 15.20 5.97 -0.17
CA VAL A 62 14.79 4.73 0.51
C VAL A 62 16.02 3.89 0.80
N THR A 63 16.09 3.36 2.02
CA THR A 63 17.19 2.50 2.49
C THR A 63 16.67 1.11 2.82
N LYS A 64 17.25 0.13 2.14
CA LYS A 64 16.99 -1.30 2.35
C LYS A 64 18.22 -2.10 1.98
N THR A 65 18.87 -2.71 2.95
CA THR A 65 20.08 -3.54 2.71
C THR A 65 19.80 -4.64 1.69
N GLY A 66 20.62 -4.66 0.65
CA GLY A 66 20.56 -5.70 -0.39
C GLY A 66 19.23 -5.72 -1.14
N HIS A 67 18.68 -4.56 -1.52
CA HIS A 67 17.35 -4.47 -2.15
C HIS A 67 17.25 -5.18 -3.52
N GLY A 68 18.34 -5.39 -4.23
CA GLY A 68 18.37 -6.12 -5.50
C GLY A 68 17.63 -5.45 -6.67
N LEU A 69 17.23 -4.19 -6.52
CA LEU A 69 16.50 -3.44 -7.55
C LEU A 69 17.47 -2.84 -8.58
N THR A 70 16.94 -2.48 -9.75
CA THR A 70 17.68 -1.81 -10.83
C THR A 70 17.04 -0.47 -11.18
N THR A 71 17.87 0.49 -11.58
CA THR A 71 17.39 1.80 -12.06
C THR A 71 16.42 1.63 -13.24
N GLY A 72 15.32 2.37 -13.21
CA GLY A 72 14.24 2.30 -14.19
C GLY A 72 13.12 1.30 -13.83
N GLN A 73 13.29 0.50 -12.77
CA GLN A 73 12.25 -0.40 -12.29
C GLN A 73 11.12 0.39 -11.62
N ASN A 74 9.87 -0.08 -11.81
CA ASN A 74 8.71 0.45 -11.10
C ASN A 74 8.54 -0.26 -9.76
N ILE A 75 8.15 0.50 -8.74
CA ILE A 75 7.72 -0.03 -7.44
C ILE A 75 6.41 0.64 -7.00
N GLY A 76 5.58 -0.10 -6.26
CA GLY A 76 4.50 0.47 -5.46
C GLY A 76 5.00 0.72 -4.05
N ILE A 77 4.83 1.94 -3.49
CA ILE A 77 5.36 2.30 -2.17
C ILE A 77 4.33 3.07 -1.35
N THR A 78 4.33 2.82 -0.03
CA THR A 78 3.55 3.56 0.97
C THR A 78 4.44 4.02 2.12
N TYR A 79 4.00 5.05 2.83
CA TYR A 79 4.71 5.69 3.92
C TYR A 79 3.85 5.72 5.17
N SER A 80 4.36 5.18 6.26
CA SER A 80 3.65 5.13 7.54
C SER A 80 4.51 5.72 8.67
N PRO A 81 3.93 6.55 9.55
CA PRO A 81 2.60 7.13 9.45
C PRO A 81 2.53 8.22 8.37
N ALA A 82 1.39 8.36 7.71
CA ALA A 82 1.16 9.45 6.80
C ALA A 82 1.11 10.77 7.59
N SER A 83 2.08 11.63 7.39
CA SER A 83 2.10 13.00 7.90
C SER A 83 1.99 13.99 6.74
N SER A 84 1.69 15.24 7.00
CA SER A 84 1.64 16.28 5.94
C SER A 84 2.97 16.49 5.22
N ALA A 85 4.08 16.09 5.83
CA ALA A 85 5.41 16.13 5.24
C ALA A 85 5.84 14.77 4.63
N ALA A 86 5.07 13.70 4.83
CA ALA A 86 5.36 12.39 4.26
C ALA A 86 5.34 12.44 2.73
N ALA A 87 6.10 11.55 2.11
CA ALA A 87 6.02 11.34 0.68
C ALA A 87 4.64 10.76 0.30
N VAL A 88 4.20 10.98 -0.92
CA VAL A 88 2.90 10.49 -1.41
C VAL A 88 3.01 9.01 -1.76
N ALA A 89 2.10 8.20 -1.24
CA ALA A 89 1.99 6.80 -1.63
C ALA A 89 1.65 6.69 -3.13
N GLY A 90 2.26 5.73 -3.83
CA GLY A 90 2.05 5.62 -5.27
C GLY A 90 2.94 4.59 -5.95
N ASN A 91 2.91 4.64 -7.28
CA ASN A 91 3.76 3.83 -8.13
C ASN A 91 4.83 4.73 -8.77
N TYR A 92 6.09 4.39 -8.59
CA TYR A 92 7.23 5.23 -8.96
C TYR A 92 8.31 4.44 -9.70
N VAL A 93 8.95 5.12 -10.63
CA VAL A 93 10.21 4.65 -11.24
C VAL A 93 11.36 5.03 -10.30
N ILE A 94 12.25 4.09 -10.01
CA ILE A 94 13.38 4.30 -9.11
C ILE A 94 14.67 4.61 -9.84
N THR A 95 15.57 5.28 -9.12
CA THR A 95 16.99 5.42 -9.47
C THR A 95 17.82 4.79 -8.36
N VAL A 96 18.55 3.73 -8.67
CA VAL A 96 19.43 3.05 -7.71
C VAL A 96 20.68 3.91 -7.49
N VAL A 97 21.01 4.15 -6.23
CA VAL A 97 22.22 4.86 -5.80
C VAL A 97 23.35 3.88 -5.51
N ASP A 98 23.04 2.84 -4.74
CA ASP A 98 23.96 1.75 -4.39
C ASP A 98 23.18 0.46 -4.04
N ALA A 99 23.85 -0.59 -3.56
CA ALA A 99 23.22 -1.87 -3.22
C ALA A 99 22.17 -1.79 -2.09
N ASN A 100 22.14 -0.69 -1.33
CA ASN A 100 21.30 -0.52 -0.14
C ASN A 100 20.37 0.68 -0.24
N THR A 101 20.55 1.56 -1.25
CA THR A 101 19.78 2.80 -1.37
C THR A 101 19.31 3.04 -2.80
N PHE A 102 18.08 3.53 -2.90
CA PHE A 102 17.53 4.05 -4.15
C PHE A 102 16.72 5.31 -3.89
N THR A 103 16.46 6.09 -4.92
CA THR A 103 15.67 7.32 -4.85
C THR A 103 14.46 7.25 -5.76
N ILE A 104 13.44 8.01 -5.36
CA ILE A 104 12.29 8.36 -6.19
C ILE A 104 12.06 9.86 -6.15
N THR A 105 11.38 10.40 -7.15
CA THR A 105 10.94 11.79 -7.18
C THR A 105 9.46 11.86 -6.82
N ASP A 106 9.14 12.50 -5.70
CA ASP A 106 7.78 12.75 -5.27
C ASP A 106 7.20 13.99 -5.97
N LEU A 107 5.87 14.02 -6.10
CA LEU A 107 5.12 15.15 -6.65
C LEU A 107 5.13 16.36 -5.72
N ASN A 108 5.17 16.12 -4.41
CA ASN A 108 5.18 17.17 -3.38
C ASN A 108 6.57 17.37 -2.81
N SER A 109 6.83 18.55 -2.25
CA SER A 109 8.07 18.86 -1.54
C SER A 109 7.86 18.76 -0.03
N GLY A 110 8.88 18.29 0.69
CA GLY A 110 8.87 18.21 2.15
C GLY A 110 10.19 17.74 2.73
N THR A 111 10.27 17.66 4.05
CA THR A 111 11.46 17.17 4.76
C THR A 111 11.02 16.12 5.78
N ILE A 112 11.61 14.93 5.69
CA ILE A 112 11.43 13.83 6.63
C ILE A 112 12.82 13.31 7.01
N ALA A 113 13.03 13.13 8.31
CA ALA A 113 14.29 12.56 8.80
C ALA A 113 14.50 11.14 8.29
N THR A 114 15.75 10.79 8.00
CA THR A 114 16.14 9.43 7.63
C THR A 114 15.77 8.43 8.73
N GLY A 115 15.32 7.24 8.34
CA GLY A 115 14.93 6.18 9.28
C GLY A 115 13.42 6.05 9.50
N THR A 116 12.60 6.90 8.89
CA THR A 116 11.13 6.76 8.92
C THR A 116 10.70 5.53 8.10
N ALA A 117 9.71 4.79 8.61
CA ALA A 117 9.27 3.54 7.97
C ALA A 117 8.55 3.77 6.64
N CYS A 118 8.81 2.88 5.69
CA CYS A 118 8.03 2.74 4.46
C CYS A 118 7.91 1.26 4.08
N ILE A 119 6.98 0.97 3.18
CA ILE A 119 6.74 -0.39 2.67
C ILE A 119 6.63 -0.30 1.15
N TYR A 120 7.31 -1.20 0.43
CA TYR A 120 7.24 -1.23 -1.03
C TYR A 120 7.10 -2.65 -1.57
N THR A 121 6.65 -2.73 -2.82
CA THR A 121 6.63 -3.95 -3.63
C THR A 121 7.18 -3.65 -5.03
N THR A 122 7.72 -4.65 -5.70
CA THR A 122 8.10 -4.58 -7.13
C THR A 122 6.91 -4.64 -8.08
N ASP A 123 5.73 -4.87 -7.54
CA ASP A 123 4.45 -4.82 -8.24
C ASP A 123 3.79 -3.44 -8.04
N LYS A 124 2.46 -3.36 -7.89
CA LYS A 124 1.74 -2.09 -7.80
C LYS A 124 1.16 -1.82 -6.41
N TRP A 125 1.24 -0.58 -5.98
CA TRP A 125 0.34 -0.04 -4.98
C TRP A 125 -1.02 0.28 -5.62
N LEU A 126 -2.12 -0.05 -4.93
CA LEU A 126 -3.49 0.19 -5.40
C LEU A 126 -4.15 1.35 -4.66
N THR A 127 -4.15 1.31 -3.34
CA THR A 127 -4.77 2.35 -2.49
C THR A 127 -4.30 2.23 -1.04
N SER A 128 -4.48 3.32 -0.27
CA SER A 128 -4.23 3.35 1.17
C SER A 128 -5.27 4.20 1.88
N TYR A 129 -5.59 3.82 3.12
CA TYR A 129 -6.48 4.57 3.99
C TYR A 129 -5.91 4.64 5.40
N ASN A 130 -6.09 5.80 6.05
CA ASN A 130 -5.79 5.98 7.46
C ASN A 130 -7.09 5.89 8.28
N THR A 131 -7.04 5.21 9.42
CA THR A 131 -8.20 5.03 10.30
C THR A 131 -8.34 6.13 11.34
N GLY A 132 -7.29 6.95 11.54
CA GLY A 132 -7.23 7.79 12.72
C GLY A 132 -7.35 6.95 14.01
N THR A 133 -7.98 7.48 15.04
CA THR A 133 -8.24 6.78 16.32
C THR A 133 -9.65 6.22 16.42
N ALA A 134 -10.38 6.10 15.30
CA ALA A 134 -11.75 5.64 15.32
C ALA A 134 -11.88 4.13 15.53
N LEU A 135 -12.84 3.74 16.37
CA LEU A 135 -13.25 2.34 16.60
C LEU A 135 -14.42 1.91 15.71
N GLN A 136 -14.86 2.78 14.80
CA GLN A 136 -15.99 2.53 13.90
C GLN A 136 -15.51 1.81 12.64
N PRO A 137 -16.33 0.89 12.09
CA PRO A 137 -16.07 0.36 10.76
C PRO A 137 -16.13 1.44 9.69
N PHE A 138 -15.14 1.42 8.79
CA PHE A 138 -15.10 2.23 7.59
C PHE A 138 -15.35 1.36 6.37
N GLN A 139 -15.94 1.96 5.35
CA GLN A 139 -16.20 1.30 4.08
C GLN A 139 -15.72 2.20 2.93
N ALA A 140 -14.85 1.66 2.09
CA ALA A 140 -14.46 2.27 0.84
C ALA A 140 -15.07 1.49 -0.32
N ILE A 141 -16.05 2.08 -0.99
CA ILE A 141 -16.72 1.49 -2.16
C ILE A 141 -16.03 2.03 -3.42
N PHE A 142 -15.56 1.12 -4.27
CA PHE A 142 -14.96 1.47 -5.56
C PHE A 142 -16.04 1.41 -6.63
N SER A 143 -16.44 2.58 -7.13
CA SER A 143 -17.52 2.72 -8.11
C SER A 143 -17.18 2.07 -9.45
N GLY A 144 -18.20 1.75 -10.22
CA GLY A 144 -18.09 1.16 -11.56
C GLY A 144 -17.43 -0.22 -11.54
N GLU A 145 -16.39 -0.39 -12.33
CA GLU A 145 -15.67 -1.65 -12.48
C GLU A 145 -14.80 -2.03 -11.27
N GLY A 146 -14.58 -1.10 -10.32
CA GLY A 146 -13.67 -1.29 -9.18
C GLY A 146 -12.20 -1.16 -9.56
N ILE A 147 -11.30 -1.47 -8.62
CA ILE A 147 -9.85 -1.44 -8.84
C ILE A 147 -9.39 -2.80 -9.35
N LEU A 148 -8.73 -2.83 -10.51
CA LEU A 148 -8.20 -4.05 -11.10
C LEU A 148 -6.85 -4.41 -10.48
N ALA A 149 -6.76 -5.58 -9.87
CA ALA A 149 -5.53 -6.27 -9.50
C ALA A 149 -5.27 -7.39 -10.51
N PHE A 150 -4.04 -7.52 -10.98
CA PHE A 150 -3.63 -8.55 -11.94
C PHE A 150 -3.03 -9.78 -11.28
N ASN A 151 -2.26 -9.56 -10.20
CA ASN A 151 -1.53 -10.61 -9.50
C ASN A 151 -2.31 -11.15 -8.30
N GLY A 152 -2.92 -10.26 -7.57
CA GLY A 152 -3.69 -10.56 -6.35
C GLY A 152 -3.80 -9.32 -5.47
N VAL A 153 -4.54 -9.44 -4.38
CA VAL A 153 -4.70 -8.36 -3.40
C VAL A 153 -4.00 -8.75 -2.11
N TYR A 154 -2.89 -8.10 -1.83
CA TYR A 154 -2.17 -8.17 -0.56
C TYR A 154 -2.48 -6.93 0.27
N VAL A 155 -2.82 -7.12 1.54
CA VAL A 155 -3.14 -6.02 2.45
C VAL A 155 -2.10 -5.98 3.57
N VAL A 156 -1.54 -4.79 3.80
CA VAL A 156 -0.70 -4.50 4.97
C VAL A 156 -1.49 -3.60 5.91
N VAL A 157 -1.57 -3.97 7.17
CA VAL A 157 -2.36 -3.24 8.16
C VAL A 157 -1.54 -2.86 9.37
N THR A 158 -1.84 -1.68 9.93
CA THR A 158 -1.32 -1.21 11.20
C THR A 158 -2.49 -0.73 12.04
N ASN A 159 -2.60 -1.22 13.28
CA ASN A 159 -3.66 -0.84 14.23
C ASN A 159 -5.08 -1.04 13.69
N ILE A 160 -5.30 -2.11 12.95
CA ILE A 160 -6.58 -2.55 12.41
C ILE A 160 -7.06 -3.78 13.18
N THR A 161 -8.33 -3.80 13.59
CA THR A 161 -8.97 -4.95 14.25
C THR A 161 -9.35 -6.02 13.23
N PHE A 162 -9.90 -5.60 12.10
CA PHE A 162 -10.24 -6.49 10.98
C PHE A 162 -10.34 -5.73 9.67
N GLN A 163 -10.19 -6.45 8.59
CA GLN A 163 -10.54 -5.98 7.24
C GLN A 163 -11.24 -7.08 6.46
N THR A 164 -12.08 -6.65 5.53
CA THR A 164 -12.78 -7.50 4.56
C THR A 164 -12.71 -6.84 3.20
N ILE A 165 -12.29 -7.58 2.20
CA ILE A 165 -12.38 -7.16 0.80
C ILE A 165 -13.54 -7.88 0.12
N GLN A 166 -14.23 -7.18 -0.78
CA GLN A 166 -15.20 -7.77 -1.69
C GLN A 166 -14.67 -7.59 -3.12
N TYR A 167 -14.72 -8.67 -3.89
CA TYR A 167 -14.14 -8.72 -5.23
C TYR A 167 -14.96 -9.62 -6.17
N GLY A 168 -14.74 -9.46 -7.48
CA GLY A 168 -15.37 -10.26 -8.53
C GLY A 168 -14.60 -10.20 -9.84
#